data_8e6a36831e0bc50fec40a7c76e2bbbd8
#
_entry.id   8e6a36831e0bc50fec40a7c76e2bbbd8
#
_cell.length_a   1.000
_cell.length_b   1.000
_cell.length_c   1.000
_cell.angle_alpha   90.00
_cell.angle_beta   90.00
_cell.angle_gamma   90.00
#
_symmetry.space_group_name_H-M   'P 1'
#
loop_
_entity.id
_entity.type
_entity.pdbx_description
1 polymer ?
#
loop_
_entity_poly.entity_id
_entity_poly.type
_entity_poly.pdbx_seq_one_letter_code
_entity_poly.pdbx_strand_id
1 'polypeptide(L)'
;MMTRTVILGTAETSVRDIADIAYGAQVLPDPSASDAMLIVHEKIRQAIDNNKVIYGLTTGVGDLVTQRLSPEQISDVQLNMLKSHACGTGPVLAQHEVRAMMAVMMKSLLQGFSGVSPALVQTMAGLSLIHI
;
A
#
# COMPACT_ATOMS: atom_id res chain seq x y z
N MET A 1 15.84 2.87 26.51
CA MET A 1 16.25 1.81 25.57
C MET A 1 16.09 2.42 24.17
N MET A 2 17.14 2.51 23.36
CA MET A 2 17.02 3.07 21.99
C MET A 2 16.24 2.07 21.14
N THR A 3 15.09 2.48 20.64
CA THR A 3 14.30 1.66 19.74
C THR A 3 15.03 1.60 18.39
N ARG A 4 15.33 0.41 17.89
CA ARG A 4 15.94 0.22 16.56
C ARG A 4 15.01 0.83 15.50
N THR A 5 15.60 1.52 14.51
CA THR A 5 14.88 2.02 13.33
C THR A 5 15.29 1.18 12.13
N VAL A 6 14.32 0.73 11.35
CA VAL A 6 14.51 0.03 10.08
C VAL A 6 14.00 0.92 8.95
N ILE A 7 14.85 1.17 7.96
CA ILE A 7 14.48 1.92 6.76
C ILE A 7 14.04 0.93 5.70
N LEU A 8 12.79 1.04 5.24
CA LEU A 8 12.25 0.25 4.14
C LEU A 8 12.29 1.04 2.84
N GLY A 9 12.87 0.46 1.79
CA GLY A 9 12.97 1.07 0.47
C GLY A 9 13.18 0.04 -0.63
N THR A 10 13.84 0.41 -1.71
CA THR A 10 14.20 -0.50 -2.80
C THR A 10 15.35 -1.44 -2.44
N ALA A 11 16.22 -1.04 -1.49
CA ALA A 11 17.32 -1.86 -1.01
C ALA A 11 16.85 -3.18 -0.40
N GLU A 12 17.75 -4.14 -0.30
CA GLU A 12 17.46 -5.45 0.31
C GLU A 12 16.96 -5.29 1.74
N THR A 13 15.95 -6.05 2.10
CA THR A 13 15.39 -6.12 3.45
C THR A 13 15.46 -7.57 3.90
N SER A 14 16.15 -7.82 4.99
CA SER A 14 16.30 -9.17 5.53
C SER A 14 15.05 -9.62 6.31
N VAL A 15 14.93 -10.94 6.49
CA VAL A 15 13.89 -11.51 7.38
C VAL A 15 14.05 -10.98 8.80
N ARG A 16 15.30 -10.72 9.23
CA ARG A 16 15.58 -10.15 10.56
C ARG A 16 15.04 -8.72 10.70
N ASP A 17 15.13 -7.90 9.65
CA ASP A 17 14.56 -6.54 9.67
C ASP A 17 13.04 -6.58 9.83
N ILE A 18 12.38 -7.51 9.15
CA ILE A 18 10.92 -7.72 9.30
C ILE A 18 10.59 -8.21 10.72
N ALA A 19 11.37 -9.13 11.27
CA ALA A 19 11.19 -9.59 12.64
C ALA A 19 11.39 -8.45 13.64
N ASP A 20 12.41 -7.63 13.47
CA ASP A 20 12.66 -6.49 14.37
C ASP A 20 11.50 -5.48 14.32
N ILE A 21 10.93 -5.19 13.13
CA ILE A 21 9.73 -4.36 13.00
C ILE A 21 8.54 -5.03 13.70
N ALA A 22 8.35 -6.32 13.51
CA ALA A 22 7.28 -7.09 14.16
C ALA A 22 7.32 -6.93 15.69
N TYR A 23 8.51 -6.97 16.28
CA TYR A 23 8.72 -6.89 17.72
C TYR A 23 9.02 -5.47 18.23
N GLY A 24 8.72 -4.43 17.50
CA GLY A 24 8.65 -3.07 18.01
C GLY A 24 9.70 -2.10 17.47
N ALA A 25 10.55 -2.49 16.52
CA ALA A 25 11.41 -1.53 15.84
C ALA A 25 10.56 -0.49 15.08
N GLN A 26 11.04 0.75 15.06
CA GLN A 26 10.45 1.79 14.24
C GLN A 26 10.69 1.49 12.76
N VAL A 27 9.70 1.73 11.92
CA VAL A 27 9.82 1.62 10.47
C VAL A 27 9.72 3.00 9.84
N LEU A 28 10.62 3.30 8.91
CA LEU A 28 10.60 4.54 8.13
C LEU A 28 10.71 4.18 6.65
N PRO A 29 9.82 4.74 5.79
CA PRO A 29 9.99 4.66 4.35
C PRO A 29 11.24 5.42 3.89
N ASP A 30 12.00 4.83 2.97
CA ASP A 30 13.13 5.51 2.32
C ASP A 30 12.59 6.64 1.44
N PRO A 31 13.07 7.90 1.62
CA PRO A 31 12.67 9.01 0.78
C PRO A 31 12.87 8.78 -0.72
N SER A 32 13.98 8.16 -1.11
CA SER A 32 14.27 7.88 -2.53
C SER A 32 13.27 6.91 -3.17
N ALA A 33 12.74 5.95 -2.40
CA ALA A 33 11.68 5.07 -2.85
C ALA A 33 10.35 5.83 -3.02
N SER A 34 10.09 6.81 -2.15
CA SER A 34 8.90 7.67 -2.25
C SER A 34 8.91 8.50 -3.53
N ASP A 35 10.06 9.02 -3.94
CA ASP A 35 10.21 9.77 -5.20
C ASP A 35 9.93 8.88 -6.42
N ALA A 36 10.44 7.64 -6.42
CA ALA A 36 10.15 6.68 -7.49
C ALA A 36 8.65 6.33 -7.56
N MET A 37 7.98 6.20 -6.41
CA MET A 37 6.54 5.98 -6.35
C MET A 37 5.74 7.14 -6.94
N LEU A 38 6.14 8.39 -6.68
CA LEU A 38 5.49 9.59 -7.23
C LEU A 38 5.49 9.59 -8.76
N ILE A 39 6.60 9.19 -9.38
CA ILE A 39 6.71 9.11 -10.84
C ILE A 39 5.66 8.15 -11.41
N VAL A 40 5.49 6.97 -10.79
CA VAL A 40 4.52 5.98 -11.27
C VAL A 40 3.09 6.40 -10.95
N HIS A 41 2.85 6.98 -9.79
CA HIS A 41 1.55 7.53 -9.40
C HIS A 41 1.07 8.59 -10.40
N GLU A 42 1.94 9.50 -10.80
CA GLU A 42 1.62 10.53 -11.79
C GLU A 42 1.33 9.94 -13.18
N LYS A 43 2.07 8.91 -13.61
CA LYS A 43 1.77 8.19 -14.86
C LYS A 43 0.38 7.56 -14.84
N ILE A 44 -0.08 7.06 -13.71
CA ILE A 44 -1.44 6.52 -13.54
C ILE A 44 -2.47 7.65 -13.68
N ARG A 45 -2.26 8.80 -13.02
CA ARG A 45 -3.13 9.96 -13.17
C ARG A 45 -3.25 10.38 -14.63
N GLN A 46 -2.14 10.55 -15.31
CA GLN A 46 -2.12 10.90 -16.74
C GLN A 46 -2.84 9.86 -17.60
N ALA A 47 -2.75 8.58 -17.24
CA ALA A 47 -3.46 7.53 -17.97
C ALA A 47 -4.98 7.63 -17.79
N ILE A 48 -5.45 7.99 -16.59
CA ILE A 48 -6.86 8.25 -16.29
C ILE A 48 -7.34 9.48 -17.10
N ASP A 49 -6.62 10.58 -17.01
CA ASP A 49 -6.95 11.85 -17.70
C ASP A 49 -7.01 11.66 -19.23
N ASN A 50 -6.16 10.78 -19.75
CA ASN A 50 -6.14 10.42 -21.19
C ASN A 50 -7.13 9.30 -21.54
N ASN A 51 -8.06 8.94 -20.67
CA ASN A 51 -9.07 7.88 -20.88
C ASN A 51 -8.47 6.52 -21.30
N LYS A 52 -7.25 6.18 -20.85
CA LYS A 52 -6.67 4.87 -21.13
C LYS A 52 -7.44 3.79 -20.40
N VAL A 53 -7.61 2.65 -21.06
CA VAL A 53 -8.26 1.48 -20.47
C VAL A 53 -7.24 0.74 -19.61
N ILE A 54 -7.46 0.73 -18.30
CA ILE A 54 -6.60 0.03 -17.34
C ILE A 54 -7.50 -0.83 -16.46
N TYR A 55 -7.28 -2.14 -16.46
CA TYR A 55 -8.04 -3.12 -15.70
C TYR A 55 -8.08 -2.76 -14.20
N GLY A 56 -9.28 -2.74 -13.64
CA GLY A 56 -9.50 -2.48 -12.22
C GLY A 56 -9.21 -1.05 -11.76
N LEU A 57 -8.89 -0.15 -12.71
CA LEU A 57 -8.67 1.27 -12.45
C LEU A 57 -9.69 2.12 -13.19
N THR A 58 -9.72 2.04 -14.53
CA THR A 58 -10.69 2.74 -15.41
C THR A 58 -11.75 1.81 -15.96
N THR A 59 -11.76 0.56 -15.54
CA THR A 59 -12.80 -0.44 -15.81
C THR A 59 -13.24 -1.09 -14.49
N GLY A 60 -14.38 -1.77 -14.52
CA GLY A 60 -14.73 -2.71 -13.46
C GLY A 60 -13.75 -3.89 -13.39
N VAL A 61 -13.98 -4.78 -12.44
CA VAL A 61 -13.20 -6.01 -12.20
C VAL A 61 -14.06 -7.25 -12.45
N GLY A 62 -13.43 -8.40 -12.71
CA GLY A 62 -14.15 -9.65 -13.00
C GLY A 62 -15.06 -9.50 -14.22
N ASP A 63 -16.31 -9.89 -14.11
CA ASP A 63 -17.29 -9.84 -15.19
C ASP A 63 -17.59 -8.40 -15.66
N LEU A 64 -17.27 -7.39 -14.85
CA LEU A 64 -17.46 -5.98 -15.16
C LEU A 64 -16.26 -5.35 -15.88
N VAL A 65 -15.27 -6.12 -16.29
CA VAL A 65 -14.03 -5.63 -16.94
C VAL A 65 -14.29 -4.86 -18.23
N THR A 66 -15.38 -5.17 -18.95
CA THR A 66 -15.77 -4.48 -20.20
C THR A 66 -16.45 -3.14 -19.96
N GLN A 67 -16.89 -2.87 -18.73
CA GLN A 67 -17.54 -1.60 -18.39
C GLN A 67 -16.49 -0.53 -18.13
N ARG A 68 -16.51 0.52 -18.97
CA ARG A 68 -15.70 1.73 -18.72
C ARG A 68 -16.35 2.54 -17.62
N LEU A 69 -15.54 3.02 -16.71
CA LEU A 69 -15.97 3.88 -15.60
C LEU A 69 -15.75 5.35 -15.96
N SER A 70 -16.72 6.21 -15.67
CA SER A 70 -16.50 7.65 -15.70
C SER A 70 -15.58 8.06 -14.52
N PRO A 71 -14.93 9.24 -14.59
CA PRO A 71 -14.08 9.73 -13.49
C PRO A 71 -14.80 9.73 -12.13
N GLU A 72 -16.08 10.07 -12.11
CA GLU A 72 -16.92 10.08 -10.90
C GLU A 72 -17.15 8.66 -10.37
N GLN A 73 -17.40 7.71 -11.27
CA GLN A 73 -17.63 6.31 -10.93
C GLN A 73 -16.36 5.60 -10.41
N ILE A 74 -15.17 6.01 -10.86
CA ILE A 74 -13.89 5.40 -10.43
C ILE A 74 -13.76 5.47 -8.91
N SER A 75 -14.02 6.63 -8.30
CA SER A 75 -13.92 6.82 -6.85
C SER A 75 -14.92 5.93 -6.09
N ASP A 76 -16.16 5.89 -6.55
CA ASP A 76 -17.23 5.11 -5.91
C ASP A 76 -16.96 3.61 -6.01
N VAL A 77 -16.48 3.12 -7.17
CA VAL A 77 -16.13 1.71 -7.36
C VAL A 77 -14.97 1.32 -6.45
N GLN A 78 -13.93 2.16 -6.33
CA GLN A 78 -12.80 1.89 -5.43
C GLN A 78 -13.25 1.86 -3.96
N LEU A 79 -14.08 2.80 -3.54
CA LEU A 79 -14.65 2.82 -2.18
C LEU A 79 -15.51 1.59 -1.89
N ASN A 80 -16.36 1.20 -2.83
CA ASN A 80 -17.22 0.02 -2.72
C ASN A 80 -16.39 -1.27 -2.67
N MET A 81 -15.30 -1.34 -3.44
CA MET A 81 -14.37 -2.46 -3.38
C MET A 81 -13.74 -2.59 -1.98
N LEU A 82 -13.26 -1.50 -1.39
CA LEU A 82 -12.74 -1.50 -0.01
C LEU A 82 -13.81 -1.97 0.98
N LYS A 83 -15.03 -1.43 0.90
CA LYS A 83 -16.13 -1.82 1.79
C LYS A 83 -16.50 -3.29 1.66
N SER A 84 -16.54 -3.83 0.46
CA SER A 84 -16.91 -5.23 0.19
C SER A 84 -15.83 -6.23 0.63
N HIS A 85 -14.57 -5.81 0.72
CA HIS A 85 -13.45 -6.65 1.14
C HIS A 85 -13.06 -6.46 2.63
N ALA A 86 -13.56 -5.42 3.28
CA ALA A 86 -13.33 -5.17 4.71
C ALA A 86 -14.24 -6.06 5.58
N CYS A 87 -14.11 -7.38 5.47
CA CYS A 87 -14.99 -8.37 6.10
C CYS A 87 -14.18 -9.47 6.82
N GLY A 88 -13.24 -9.05 7.67
CA GLY A 88 -12.48 -10.00 8.49
C GLY A 88 -13.38 -10.73 9.50
N THR A 89 -13.19 -12.04 9.67
CA THR A 89 -13.86 -12.90 10.64
C THR A 89 -12.85 -13.74 11.40
N GLY A 90 -13.21 -14.21 12.59
CA GLY A 90 -12.34 -15.04 13.42
C GLY A 90 -11.57 -14.26 14.49
N PRO A 91 -10.61 -14.89 15.18
CA PRO A 91 -9.79 -14.24 16.19
C PRO A 91 -8.88 -13.18 15.56
N VAL A 92 -8.64 -12.10 16.31
CA VAL A 92 -7.67 -11.08 15.88
C VAL A 92 -6.26 -11.65 15.87
N LEU A 93 -5.47 -11.23 14.89
CA LEU A 93 -4.05 -11.59 14.81
C LEU A 93 -3.27 -10.93 15.95
N ALA A 94 -2.18 -11.55 16.36
CA ALA A 94 -1.27 -10.94 17.33
C ALA A 94 -0.57 -9.71 16.74
N GLN A 95 -0.25 -8.74 17.57
CA GLN A 95 0.35 -7.47 17.16
C GLN A 95 1.60 -7.65 16.27
N HIS A 96 2.48 -8.58 16.64
CA HIS A 96 3.71 -8.84 15.88
C HIS A 96 3.41 -9.41 14.48
N GLU A 97 2.35 -10.21 14.32
CA GLU A 97 1.92 -10.75 13.02
C GLU A 97 1.42 -9.62 12.12
N VAL A 98 0.56 -8.75 12.64
CA VAL A 98 0.03 -7.61 11.88
C VAL A 98 1.15 -6.66 11.48
N ARG A 99 2.10 -6.35 12.39
CA ARG A 99 3.25 -5.50 12.09
C ARG A 99 4.15 -6.10 11.02
N ALA A 100 4.40 -7.41 11.06
CA ALA A 100 5.16 -8.12 10.02
C ALA A 100 4.45 -8.03 8.66
N MET A 101 3.15 -8.30 8.61
CA MET A 101 2.33 -8.18 7.38
C MET A 101 2.39 -6.77 6.80
N MET A 102 2.21 -5.75 7.64
CA MET A 102 2.29 -4.35 7.21
C MET A 102 3.68 -4.00 6.68
N ALA A 103 4.76 -4.47 7.33
CA ALA A 103 6.14 -4.24 6.88
C ALA A 103 6.40 -4.85 5.50
N VAL A 104 5.98 -6.09 5.27
CA VAL A 104 6.11 -6.78 3.97
C VAL A 104 5.29 -6.06 2.90
N MET A 105 4.06 -5.62 3.22
CA MET A 105 3.23 -4.85 2.29
C MET A 105 3.89 -3.51 1.95
N MET A 106 4.35 -2.74 2.94
CA MET A 106 5.07 -1.48 2.70
C MET A 106 6.30 -1.70 1.83
N LYS A 107 7.09 -2.76 2.11
CA LYS A 107 8.25 -3.13 1.29
C LYS A 107 7.87 -3.38 -0.16
N SER A 108 6.77 -4.07 -0.41
CA SER A 108 6.27 -4.33 -1.77
C SER A 108 5.84 -3.04 -2.47
N LEU A 109 5.08 -2.17 -1.79
CA LEU A 109 4.61 -0.90 -2.34
C LEU A 109 5.76 0.06 -2.67
N LEU A 110 6.79 0.10 -1.82
CA LEU A 110 7.99 0.92 -2.00
C LEU A 110 8.86 0.52 -3.21
N GLN A 111 8.59 -0.62 -3.86
CA GLN A 111 9.21 -0.93 -5.16
C GLN A 111 8.70 -0.01 -6.29
N GLY A 112 7.63 0.74 -6.07
CA GLY A 112 7.12 1.73 -7.01
C GLY A 112 6.32 1.18 -8.19
N PHE A 113 5.96 -0.12 -8.20
CA PHE A 113 5.21 -0.73 -9.31
C PHE A 113 3.69 -0.68 -9.14
N SER A 114 3.20 -0.40 -7.94
CA SER A 114 1.76 -0.46 -7.62
C SER A 114 1.00 0.81 -7.97
N GLY A 115 1.69 1.92 -8.23
CA GLY A 115 1.06 3.21 -8.54
C GLY A 115 0.35 3.90 -7.38
N VAL A 116 0.48 3.39 -6.16
CA VAL A 116 -0.06 4.03 -4.96
C VAL A 116 0.74 5.28 -4.60
N SER A 117 0.09 6.21 -3.88
CA SER A 117 0.77 7.41 -3.41
C SER A 117 1.75 7.11 -2.26
N PRO A 118 2.85 7.86 -2.11
CA PRO A 118 3.74 7.74 -0.94
C PRO A 118 3.01 7.99 0.39
N ALA A 119 1.98 8.83 0.39
CA ALA A 119 1.17 9.12 1.57
C ALA A 119 0.54 7.86 2.18
N LEU A 120 0.15 6.88 1.34
CA LEU A 120 -0.36 5.60 1.83
C LEU A 120 0.67 4.86 2.67
N VAL A 121 1.91 4.75 2.18
CA VAL A 121 2.98 4.05 2.90
C VAL A 121 3.38 4.79 4.18
N GLN A 122 3.40 6.12 4.16
CA GLN A 122 3.63 6.94 5.36
C GLN A 122 2.53 6.71 6.41
N THR A 123 1.27 6.65 5.99
CA THR A 123 0.15 6.33 6.88
C THR A 123 0.29 4.93 7.47
N MET A 124 0.66 3.93 6.66
CA MET A 124 0.90 2.56 7.14
C MET A 124 2.03 2.51 8.16
N ALA A 125 3.14 3.23 7.91
CA ALA A 125 4.24 3.33 8.85
C ALA A 125 3.80 3.95 10.18
N GLY A 126 3.01 5.02 10.14
CA GLY A 126 2.41 5.65 11.32
C GLY A 126 1.50 4.70 12.10
N LEU A 127 0.59 4.00 11.42
CA LEU A 127 -0.31 3.03 12.03
C LEU A 127 0.45 1.87 12.68
N SER A 128 1.51 1.38 12.04
CA SER A 128 2.39 0.33 12.59
C SER A 128 3.02 0.70 13.94
N LEU A 129 3.14 1.99 14.26
CA LEU A 129 3.72 2.47 15.52
C LEU A 129 2.67 2.70 16.62
N ILE A 130 1.42 2.99 16.24
CA ILE A 130 0.47 3.57 17.19
C ILE A 130 -0.30 2.50 17.94
N HIS A 131 -0.91 1.56 17.33
CA HIS A 131 -1.64 0.45 17.97
C HIS A 131 -2.18 -0.52 16.93
N ILE A 132 -1.80 -1.69 17.11
CA ILE A 132 -2.57 -2.80 16.58
C ILE A 132 -2.79 -3.78 17.71
#